data_e159eb3c47f9e02e71644ce752c1e1be
#
_entry.id   e159eb3c47f9e02e71644ce752c1e1be
#
_cell.length_a   1.000
_cell.length_b   1.000
_cell.length_c   1.000
_cell.angle_alpha   90.00
_cell.angle_beta   90.00
_cell.angle_gamma   90.00
#
_symmetry.space_group_name_H-M   'P 1'
#
loop_
_entity.id
_entity.type
_entity.pdbx_description
1 polymer ?
#
loop_
_entity_poly.entity_id
_entity_poly.type
_entity_poly.pdbx_seq_one_letter_code
_entity_poly.pdbx_strand_id
1 'polypeptide(L)'
;MKEMAPSRTQPPPCAIQVLAARHANSAYHASAIGIKHASEQLELLLQEVELVHKLRRQELAESMLYMSHETFTHARGGGCAGAEVTALRSAFGQDVRKILITNSKGVTGHAMGVCFEDPVAIASLAAGRAPPIVNHCEADPVLGNLRLHHGGDHDAQYALHFAAGFGSQVAYVLYGKVAPEWPAEQASGTSSQAAQDRAG
;
A
#
# COMPACT_ATOMS: atom_id res chain seq x y z
N MET A 1 20.44 1.08 37.82
CA MET A 1 19.84 0.02 36.98
C MET A 1 18.59 0.64 36.34
N LYS A 2 18.60 0.89 35.03
CA LYS A 2 17.38 1.32 34.32
C LYS A 2 16.54 0.07 34.04
N GLU A 3 15.33 0.02 34.58
CA GLU A 3 14.35 -0.98 34.20
C GLU A 3 14.12 -0.92 32.71
N MET A 4 14.42 -2.01 32.01
CA MET A 4 14.04 -2.19 30.63
C MET A 4 12.52 -2.33 30.59
N ALA A 5 11.87 -1.43 29.83
CA ALA A 5 10.46 -1.55 29.53
C ALA A 5 10.15 -2.93 28.94
N PRO A 6 8.98 -3.53 29.24
CA PRO A 6 8.63 -4.86 28.76
C PRO A 6 8.68 -4.87 27.24
N SER A 7 9.33 -5.89 26.68
CA SER A 7 9.41 -6.11 25.24
C SER A 7 7.97 -6.16 24.68
N ARG A 8 7.65 -5.31 23.71
CA ARG A 8 6.41 -5.44 22.94
C ARG A 8 6.35 -6.87 22.42
N THR A 9 5.34 -7.60 22.81
CA THR A 9 5.03 -8.89 22.20
C THR A 9 4.93 -8.66 20.69
N GLN A 10 5.79 -9.31 19.94
CA GLN A 10 5.69 -9.26 18.48
C GLN A 10 4.29 -9.73 18.09
N PRO A 11 3.61 -9.01 17.19
CA PRO A 11 2.34 -9.49 16.65
C PRO A 11 2.57 -10.89 16.06
N PRO A 12 1.58 -11.77 16.10
CA PRO A 12 1.69 -13.08 15.49
C PRO A 12 2.11 -12.93 14.03
N PRO A 13 2.97 -13.81 13.51
CA PRO A 13 3.41 -13.73 12.14
C PRO A 13 2.18 -13.75 11.20
N CYS A 14 2.02 -12.70 10.41
CA CYS A 14 1.04 -12.68 9.33
C CYS A 14 1.79 -12.81 8.00
N ALA A 15 1.24 -13.57 7.07
CA ALA A 15 1.70 -13.57 5.70
C ALA A 15 1.02 -12.43 4.94
N ILE A 16 1.75 -11.79 4.03
CA ILE A 16 1.18 -10.82 3.10
C ILE A 16 1.18 -11.45 1.72
N GLN A 17 0.00 -11.51 1.12
CA GLN A 17 -0.23 -12.10 -0.19
C GLN A 17 -0.56 -11.02 -1.21
N VAL A 18 -0.09 -11.18 -2.45
CA VAL A 18 -0.62 -10.44 -3.61
C VAL A 18 -1.97 -11.04 -3.96
N LEU A 19 -3.03 -10.26 -3.83
CA LEU A 19 -4.39 -10.69 -4.16
C LEU A 19 -4.70 -10.47 -5.64
N ALA A 20 -4.27 -9.34 -6.18
CA ALA A 20 -4.42 -9.00 -7.60
C ALA A 20 -3.34 -8.01 -8.02
N ALA A 21 -2.96 -8.05 -9.30
CA ALA A 21 -2.04 -7.10 -9.88
C ALA A 21 -2.42 -6.83 -11.34
N ARG A 22 -2.37 -5.56 -11.74
CA ARG A 22 -2.59 -5.14 -13.12
C ARG A 22 -1.56 -4.12 -13.53
N HIS A 23 -1.10 -4.20 -14.76
CA HIS A 23 -0.32 -3.15 -15.39
C HIS A 23 -0.82 -2.94 -16.82
N ALA A 24 -0.77 -1.70 -17.28
CA ALA A 24 -1.19 -1.34 -18.62
C ALA A 24 -0.49 -0.05 -19.08
N ASN A 25 -0.49 0.15 -20.40
CA ASN A 25 0.04 1.36 -21.01
C ASN A 25 -0.97 1.90 -22.00
N SER A 26 -1.35 3.16 -21.86
CA SER A 26 -2.26 3.82 -22.80
C SER A 26 -1.55 4.62 -23.87
N ALA A 27 -0.25 4.87 -23.73
CA ALA A 27 0.52 5.78 -24.57
C ALA A 27 -0.15 7.18 -24.73
N TYR A 28 -0.91 7.59 -23.71
CA TYR A 28 -1.72 8.81 -23.74
C TYR A 28 -0.87 10.07 -23.90
N HIS A 29 0.21 10.18 -23.13
CA HIS A 29 1.09 11.34 -23.14
C HIS A 29 2.47 10.97 -22.54
N ALA A 30 3.51 11.66 -22.97
CA ALA A 30 4.88 11.36 -22.51
C ALA A 30 5.05 11.46 -20.99
N SER A 31 4.40 12.44 -20.34
CA SER A 31 4.58 12.75 -18.92
C SER A 31 3.28 12.91 -18.12
N ALA A 32 2.11 12.76 -18.74
CA ALA A 32 0.82 12.88 -18.07
C ALA A 32 0.13 11.51 -17.94
N ILE A 33 -0.55 11.30 -16.82
CA ILE A 33 -1.35 10.10 -16.57
C ILE A 33 -2.70 10.25 -17.26
N GLY A 34 -3.10 9.25 -18.04
CA GLY A 34 -4.44 9.15 -18.62
C GLY A 34 -5.45 8.78 -17.52
N ILE A 35 -6.14 9.77 -16.96
CA ILE A 35 -7.04 9.59 -15.79
C ILE A 35 -8.10 8.51 -16.07
N LYS A 36 -8.74 8.57 -17.25
CA LYS A 36 -9.74 7.58 -17.64
C LYS A 36 -9.14 6.17 -17.66
N HIS A 37 -7.96 6.04 -18.27
CA HIS A 37 -7.25 4.75 -18.33
C HIS A 37 -6.90 4.22 -16.94
N ALA A 38 -6.35 5.07 -16.06
CA ALA A 38 -6.04 4.69 -14.69
C ALA A 38 -7.31 4.22 -13.94
N SER A 39 -8.44 4.92 -14.11
CA SER A 39 -9.71 4.54 -13.50
C SER A 39 -10.23 3.20 -14.03
N GLU A 40 -10.13 2.96 -15.34
CA GLU A 40 -10.51 1.69 -15.95
C GLU A 40 -9.67 0.52 -15.45
N GLN A 41 -8.35 0.72 -15.30
CA GLN A 41 -7.47 -0.34 -14.78
C GLN A 41 -7.73 -0.67 -13.31
N LEU A 42 -8.04 0.34 -12.48
CA LEU A 42 -8.46 0.11 -11.11
C LEU A 42 -9.79 -0.64 -11.04
N GLU A 43 -10.75 -0.26 -11.87
CA GLU A 43 -12.06 -0.92 -11.95
C GLU A 43 -11.91 -2.40 -12.30
N LEU A 44 -11.09 -2.73 -13.30
CA LEU A 44 -10.84 -4.10 -13.71
C LEU A 44 -10.13 -4.92 -12.61
N LEU A 45 -9.18 -4.32 -11.89
CA LEU A 45 -8.55 -4.99 -10.73
C LEU A 45 -9.56 -5.30 -9.64
N LEU A 46 -10.44 -4.34 -9.31
CA LEU A 46 -11.44 -4.54 -8.28
C LEU A 46 -12.49 -5.58 -8.66
N GLN A 47 -12.90 -5.62 -9.93
CA GLN A 47 -13.80 -6.68 -10.44
C GLN A 47 -13.16 -8.07 -10.29
N GLU A 48 -11.87 -8.19 -10.57
CA GLU A 48 -11.13 -9.43 -10.36
C GLU A 48 -11.11 -9.83 -8.87
N VAL A 49 -10.83 -8.88 -7.99
CA VAL A 49 -10.81 -9.09 -6.54
C VAL A 49 -12.20 -9.52 -6.03
N GLU A 50 -13.26 -8.84 -6.47
CA GLU A 50 -14.64 -9.18 -6.12
C GLU A 50 -15.01 -10.59 -6.60
N LEU A 51 -14.58 -10.96 -7.80
CA LEU A 51 -14.87 -12.26 -8.40
C LEU A 51 -14.10 -13.40 -7.72
N VAL A 52 -12.80 -13.23 -7.52
CA VAL A 52 -11.90 -14.30 -7.04
C VAL A 52 -11.94 -14.43 -5.53
N HIS A 53 -11.80 -13.29 -4.82
CA HIS A 53 -11.66 -13.28 -3.36
C HIS A 53 -12.97 -13.03 -2.63
N LYS A 54 -14.06 -12.70 -3.34
CA LYS A 54 -15.38 -12.38 -2.77
C LYS A 54 -15.36 -11.18 -1.79
N LEU A 55 -14.38 -10.30 -1.95
CA LEU A 55 -14.22 -9.09 -1.15
C LEU A 55 -15.04 -7.96 -1.76
N ARG A 56 -15.92 -7.36 -0.96
CA ARG A 56 -16.71 -6.22 -1.41
C ARG A 56 -15.90 -4.93 -1.32
N ARG A 57 -16.14 -3.99 -2.23
CA ARG A 57 -15.45 -2.68 -2.27
C ARG A 57 -15.58 -1.91 -0.96
N GLN A 58 -16.73 -1.97 -0.33
CA GLN A 58 -16.95 -1.32 0.96
C GLN A 58 -16.03 -1.90 2.04
N GLU A 59 -15.90 -3.22 2.12
CA GLU A 59 -15.00 -3.91 3.06
C GLU A 59 -13.53 -3.56 2.80
N LEU A 60 -13.16 -3.51 1.52
CA LEU A 60 -11.83 -3.03 1.12
C LEU A 60 -11.60 -1.60 1.59
N ALA A 61 -12.51 -0.68 1.30
CA ALA A 61 -12.34 0.74 1.64
C ALA A 61 -12.22 0.97 3.16
N GLU A 62 -12.94 0.20 3.97
CA GLU A 62 -12.94 0.32 5.45
C GLU A 62 -11.60 -0.08 6.08
N SER A 63 -10.87 -0.99 5.45
CA SER A 63 -9.63 -1.56 6.00
C SER A 63 -8.45 -1.48 5.04
N MET A 64 -8.42 -0.48 4.16
CA MET A 64 -7.38 -0.32 3.15
C MET A 64 -6.41 0.81 3.49
N LEU A 65 -5.12 0.50 3.38
CA LEU A 65 -4.03 1.44 3.23
C LEU A 65 -3.78 1.65 1.72
N TYR A 66 -3.85 2.89 1.25
CA TYR A 66 -3.50 3.24 -0.12
C TYR A 66 -2.11 3.86 -0.16
N MET A 67 -1.20 3.24 -0.90
CA MET A 67 0.14 3.76 -1.17
C MET A 67 0.11 4.58 -2.46
N SER A 68 0.17 5.90 -2.31
CA SER A 68 0.05 6.86 -3.40
C SER A 68 1.35 6.95 -4.21
N HIS A 69 1.19 7.15 -5.51
CA HIS A 69 2.27 7.46 -6.43
C HIS A 69 2.65 8.95 -6.46
N GLU A 70 1.94 9.85 -5.76
CA GLU A 70 2.23 11.28 -5.86
C GLU A 70 3.73 11.58 -5.74
N THR A 71 4.24 12.29 -6.73
CA THR A 71 5.69 12.54 -6.90
C THR A 71 6.13 13.92 -6.40
N PHE A 72 5.18 14.76 -6.00
CA PHE A 72 5.40 16.16 -5.56
C PHE A 72 6.10 17.04 -6.63
N THR A 73 6.03 16.64 -7.90
CA THR A 73 6.75 17.29 -8.99
C THR A 73 5.88 18.14 -9.89
N HIS A 74 4.56 18.11 -9.74
CA HIS A 74 3.65 18.75 -10.67
C HIS A 74 2.53 19.50 -9.97
N ALA A 75 2.31 20.76 -10.38
CA ALA A 75 1.42 21.67 -9.67
C ALA A 75 0.05 21.91 -10.35
N ARG A 76 -0.20 21.40 -11.54
CA ARG A 76 -1.46 21.70 -12.27
C ARG A 76 -2.43 20.52 -12.19
N GLY A 77 -3.69 20.81 -11.83
CA GLY A 77 -4.78 19.85 -11.85
C GLY A 77 -4.63 18.71 -10.81
N GLY A 78 -3.92 18.97 -9.71
CA GLY A 78 -3.69 17.97 -8.65
C GLY A 78 -2.59 16.95 -8.99
N GLY A 79 -1.90 17.07 -10.11
CA GLY A 79 -0.78 16.20 -10.48
C GLY A 79 -1.15 14.73 -10.57
N CYS A 80 -0.23 13.86 -10.12
CA CYS A 80 -0.50 12.43 -9.98
C CYS A 80 -1.61 12.17 -8.97
N ALA A 81 -1.64 12.89 -7.84
CA ALA A 81 -2.68 12.78 -6.82
C ALA A 81 -4.08 13.05 -7.39
N GLY A 82 -4.22 14.02 -8.30
CA GLY A 82 -5.51 14.29 -8.97
C GLY A 82 -6.02 13.10 -9.78
N ALA A 83 -5.14 12.43 -10.51
CA ALA A 83 -5.48 11.23 -11.26
C ALA A 83 -5.86 10.07 -10.33
N GLU A 84 -5.07 9.85 -9.28
CA GLU A 84 -5.30 8.80 -8.26
C GLU A 84 -6.64 8.99 -7.54
N VAL A 85 -6.87 10.19 -7.02
CA VAL A 85 -8.11 10.52 -6.28
C VAL A 85 -9.33 10.40 -7.19
N THR A 86 -9.21 10.76 -8.46
CA THR A 86 -10.30 10.58 -9.43
C THR A 86 -10.59 9.10 -9.65
N ALA A 87 -9.56 8.27 -9.83
CA ALA A 87 -9.73 6.83 -9.98
C ALA A 87 -10.34 6.19 -8.72
N LEU A 88 -9.85 6.56 -7.53
CA LEU A 88 -10.40 6.08 -6.26
C LEU A 88 -11.87 6.48 -6.08
N ARG A 89 -12.23 7.72 -6.39
CA ARG A 89 -13.63 8.18 -6.32
C ARG A 89 -14.54 7.47 -7.31
N SER A 90 -14.04 7.22 -8.52
CA SER A 90 -14.78 6.43 -9.51
C SER A 90 -15.08 5.02 -9.01
N ALA A 91 -14.10 4.39 -8.36
CA ALA A 91 -14.20 3.01 -7.91
C ALA A 91 -14.96 2.83 -6.58
N PHE A 92 -14.75 3.72 -5.61
CA PHE A 92 -15.25 3.58 -4.24
C PHE A 92 -16.34 4.60 -3.86
N GLY A 93 -16.63 5.58 -4.72
CA GLY A 93 -17.63 6.61 -4.44
C GLY A 93 -17.34 7.36 -3.15
N GLN A 94 -18.31 7.42 -2.26
CA GLN A 94 -18.17 8.10 -0.96
C GLN A 94 -17.27 7.35 0.03
N ASP A 95 -17.05 6.06 -0.17
CA ASP A 95 -16.22 5.24 0.70
C ASP A 95 -14.70 5.56 0.56
N VAL A 96 -14.32 6.35 -0.45
CA VAL A 96 -12.94 6.87 -0.58
C VAL A 96 -12.46 7.56 0.70
N ARG A 97 -13.34 8.15 1.49
CA ARG A 97 -13.02 8.82 2.76
C ARG A 97 -12.57 7.86 3.87
N LYS A 98 -12.85 6.56 3.72
CA LYS A 98 -12.46 5.52 4.68
C LYS A 98 -11.04 5.04 4.41
N ILE A 99 -10.58 5.15 3.15
CA ILE A 99 -9.27 4.68 2.70
C ILE A 99 -8.18 5.53 3.35
N LEU A 100 -7.25 4.88 4.05
CA LEU A 100 -6.10 5.53 4.66
C LEU A 100 -5.01 5.72 3.60
N ILE A 101 -4.66 6.97 3.29
CA ILE A 101 -3.71 7.31 2.23
C ILE A 101 -2.36 7.67 2.83
N THR A 102 -1.30 7.02 2.34
CA THR A 102 0.09 7.36 2.67
C THR A 102 0.94 7.48 1.40
N ASN A 103 2.15 8.00 1.56
CA ASN A 103 3.13 8.15 0.48
C ASN A 103 4.54 8.09 1.07
N SER A 104 5.43 7.33 0.45
CA SER A 104 6.82 7.19 0.91
C SER A 104 7.81 8.06 0.14
N LYS A 105 7.41 8.66 -0.98
CA LYS A 105 8.33 9.38 -1.89
C LYS A 105 8.97 10.62 -1.28
N GLY A 106 8.39 11.18 -0.22
CA GLY A 106 9.05 12.23 0.56
C GLY A 106 10.36 11.78 1.22
N VAL A 107 10.55 10.46 1.41
CA VAL A 107 11.77 9.83 1.95
C VAL A 107 12.58 9.14 0.86
N THR A 108 11.91 8.33 0.02
CA THR A 108 12.57 7.47 -0.97
C THR A 108 12.94 8.19 -2.26
N GLY A 109 12.34 9.36 -2.48
CA GLY A 109 12.40 10.03 -3.79
C GLY A 109 11.54 9.29 -4.84
N HIS A 110 11.56 9.82 -6.06
CA HIS A 110 10.92 9.19 -7.21
C HIS A 110 11.94 8.32 -7.95
N ALA A 111 12.09 7.09 -7.50
CA ALA A 111 12.98 6.13 -8.16
C ALA A 111 12.27 5.50 -9.35
N MET A 112 12.75 5.82 -10.55
CA MET A 112 12.26 5.19 -11.78
C MET A 112 12.86 3.80 -11.92
N GLY A 113 12.02 2.80 -12.14
CA GLY A 113 12.43 1.41 -12.37
C GLY A 113 12.70 0.58 -11.11
N VAL A 114 12.59 1.16 -9.92
CA VAL A 114 12.62 0.44 -8.65
C VAL A 114 11.43 0.86 -7.81
N CYS A 115 10.60 -0.10 -7.44
CA CYS A 115 9.43 0.16 -6.62
C CYS A 115 9.77 0.04 -5.14
N PHE A 116 10.02 1.16 -4.46
CA PHE A 116 10.21 1.19 -3.01
C PHE A 116 8.87 1.17 -2.26
N GLU A 117 7.79 1.57 -2.92
CA GLU A 117 6.48 1.68 -2.32
C GLU A 117 5.89 0.33 -1.96
N ASP A 118 6.11 -0.71 -2.77
CA ASP A 118 5.63 -2.07 -2.47
C ASP A 118 6.22 -2.63 -1.18
N PRO A 119 7.56 -2.64 -0.97
CA PRO A 119 8.14 -3.01 0.31
C PRO A 119 7.61 -2.21 1.50
N VAL A 120 7.40 -0.90 1.34
CA VAL A 120 6.84 -0.05 2.40
C VAL A 120 5.39 -0.42 2.69
N ALA A 121 4.57 -0.67 1.67
CA ALA A 121 3.18 -1.10 1.82
C ALA A 121 3.09 -2.46 2.54
N ILE A 122 3.90 -3.43 2.12
CA ILE A 122 3.98 -4.78 2.72
C ILE A 122 4.43 -4.68 4.18
N ALA A 123 5.51 -3.94 4.46
CA ALA A 123 6.01 -3.75 5.81
C ALA A 123 5.00 -3.03 6.71
N SER A 124 4.30 -2.03 6.17
CA SER A 124 3.25 -1.30 6.88
C SER A 124 2.09 -2.22 7.27
N LEU A 125 1.62 -3.07 6.34
CA LEU A 125 0.60 -4.08 6.64
C LEU A 125 1.08 -5.06 7.73
N ALA A 126 2.26 -5.63 7.57
CA ALA A 126 2.80 -6.61 8.50
C ALA A 126 2.95 -6.03 9.92
N ALA A 127 3.45 -4.79 10.01
CA ALA A 127 3.68 -4.11 11.28
C ALA A 127 2.40 -3.50 11.88
N GLY A 128 1.31 -3.33 11.14
CA GLY A 128 0.15 -2.53 11.54
C GLY A 128 0.53 -1.07 11.77
N ARG A 129 1.54 -0.57 11.07
CA ARG A 129 2.09 0.76 11.26
C ARG A 129 2.65 1.30 9.94
N ALA A 130 2.30 2.54 9.59
CA ALA A 130 2.75 3.18 8.37
C ALA A 130 3.49 4.51 8.63
N PRO A 131 4.42 4.91 7.74
CA PRO A 131 5.07 6.20 7.84
C PRO A 131 4.08 7.34 7.57
N PRO A 132 4.35 8.55 8.09
CA PRO A 132 3.62 9.74 7.70
C PRO A 132 3.91 10.10 6.23
N ILE A 133 3.03 10.90 5.63
CA ILE A 133 3.37 11.62 4.39
C ILE A 133 4.36 12.73 4.77
N VAL A 134 5.63 12.52 4.44
CA VAL A 134 6.71 13.42 4.83
C VAL A 134 6.59 14.76 4.09
N ASN A 135 6.88 15.85 4.80
CA ASN A 135 6.77 17.23 4.31
C ASN A 135 5.35 17.68 3.92
N HIS A 136 4.32 16.91 4.29
CA HIS A 136 2.94 17.31 4.09
C HIS A 136 2.56 18.36 5.13
N CYS A 137 2.22 19.56 4.68
CA CYS A 137 1.76 20.65 5.52
C CYS A 137 0.27 20.90 5.36
N GLU A 138 -0.23 20.89 4.12
CA GLU A 138 -1.61 21.18 3.78
C GLU A 138 -2.03 20.38 2.56
N ALA A 139 -3.23 19.82 2.61
CA ALA A 139 -3.82 19.13 1.46
C ALA A 139 -4.32 20.14 0.43
N ASP A 140 -4.08 19.88 -0.86
CA ASP A 140 -4.65 20.69 -1.94
C ASP A 140 -6.19 20.60 -1.87
N PRO A 141 -6.90 21.73 -1.72
CA PRO A 141 -8.37 21.76 -1.65
C PRO A 141 -9.05 21.10 -2.86
N VAL A 142 -8.41 21.10 -4.02
CA VAL A 142 -8.90 20.45 -5.25
C VAL A 142 -9.08 18.95 -5.06
N LEU A 143 -8.25 18.32 -4.22
CA LEU A 143 -8.35 16.91 -3.91
C LEU A 143 -9.52 16.58 -2.97
N GLY A 144 -10.12 17.60 -2.33
CA GLY A 144 -11.25 17.44 -1.40
C GLY A 144 -10.88 16.63 -0.15
N ASN A 145 -11.90 16.12 0.54
CA ASN A 145 -11.70 15.41 1.81
C ASN A 145 -11.10 14.02 1.57
N LEU A 146 -9.89 13.81 2.10
CA LEU A 146 -9.14 12.56 2.08
C LEU A 146 -8.69 12.22 3.51
N ARG A 147 -8.54 10.92 3.80
CA ARG A 147 -7.98 10.43 5.06
C ARG A 147 -6.48 10.23 4.89
N LEU A 148 -5.72 11.32 5.02
CA LEU A 148 -4.26 11.30 4.90
C LEU A 148 -3.63 10.79 6.20
N HIS A 149 -2.61 9.93 6.07
CA HIS A 149 -1.93 9.32 7.21
C HIS A 149 -0.83 10.22 7.76
N HIS A 150 -0.88 10.47 9.06
CA HIS A 150 0.11 11.29 9.77
C HIS A 150 1.18 10.47 10.50
N GLY A 151 1.30 9.19 10.16
CA GLY A 151 2.20 8.24 10.78
C GLY A 151 1.61 7.56 12.02
N GLY A 152 2.13 6.39 12.34
CA GLY A 152 1.70 5.61 13.50
C GLY A 152 0.94 4.34 13.16
N ASP A 153 0.19 3.85 14.13
CA ASP A 153 -0.49 2.56 14.07
C ASP A 153 -1.77 2.65 13.22
N HIS A 154 -2.13 1.56 12.57
CA HIS A 154 -3.37 1.38 11.81
C HIS A 154 -3.82 -0.08 11.85
N ASP A 155 -5.09 -0.32 11.52
CA ASP A 155 -5.76 -1.62 11.49
C ASP A 155 -6.02 -2.17 10.08
N ALA A 156 -5.43 -1.55 9.04
CA ALA A 156 -5.62 -1.96 7.66
C ALA A 156 -5.29 -3.46 7.46
N GLN A 157 -6.14 -4.13 6.71
CA GLN A 157 -5.99 -5.53 6.31
C GLN A 157 -5.49 -5.66 4.87
N TYR A 158 -5.67 -4.60 4.09
CA TYR A 158 -5.30 -4.55 2.67
C TYR A 158 -4.41 -3.34 2.41
N ALA A 159 -3.53 -3.45 1.41
CA ALA A 159 -2.81 -2.32 0.86
C ALA A 159 -2.95 -2.31 -0.65
N LEU A 160 -3.42 -1.20 -1.19
CA LEU A 160 -3.47 -0.95 -2.62
C LEU A 160 -2.35 0.04 -2.98
N HIS A 161 -1.41 -0.39 -3.81
CA HIS A 161 -0.38 0.46 -4.37
C HIS A 161 -0.72 0.83 -5.81
N PHE A 162 -0.55 2.10 -6.13
CA PHE A 162 -0.60 2.63 -7.49
C PHE A 162 0.78 3.14 -7.90
N ALA A 163 1.24 2.72 -9.05
CA ALA A 163 2.44 3.24 -9.69
C ALA A 163 2.13 3.75 -11.09
N ALA A 164 2.77 4.83 -11.48
CA ALA A 164 2.67 5.36 -12.83
C ALA A 164 4.06 5.72 -13.38
N GLY A 165 4.18 5.65 -14.69
CA GLY A 165 5.41 5.93 -15.41
C GLY A 165 5.18 6.77 -16.67
N PHE A 166 6.27 7.20 -17.29
CA PHE A 166 6.23 7.91 -18.56
C PHE A 166 5.52 7.11 -19.66
N GLY A 167 4.81 7.81 -20.53
CA GLY A 167 3.96 7.18 -21.53
C GLY A 167 2.59 6.80 -21.02
N SER A 168 2.22 7.26 -19.80
CA SER A 168 0.98 6.87 -19.12
C SER A 168 0.90 5.36 -18.86
N GLN A 169 2.03 4.78 -18.46
CA GLN A 169 2.05 3.45 -17.87
C GLN A 169 1.45 3.51 -16.48
N VAL A 170 0.62 2.53 -16.15
CA VAL A 170 -0.01 2.42 -14.83
C VAL A 170 0.09 0.98 -14.32
N ALA A 171 0.29 0.85 -13.03
CA ALA A 171 0.24 -0.43 -12.33
C ALA A 171 -0.53 -0.27 -11.02
N TYR A 172 -1.32 -1.29 -10.70
CA TYR A 172 -2.00 -1.45 -9.43
C TYR A 172 -1.66 -2.82 -8.86
N VAL A 173 -1.35 -2.88 -7.58
CA VAL A 173 -1.15 -4.13 -6.85
C VAL A 173 -1.94 -4.07 -5.55
N LEU A 174 -2.75 -5.08 -5.29
CA LEU A 174 -3.48 -5.24 -4.03
C LEU A 174 -2.83 -6.35 -3.21
N TYR A 175 -2.43 -6.00 -2.00
CA TYR A 175 -1.92 -6.90 -0.98
C TYR A 175 -2.97 -7.13 0.10
N GLY A 176 -2.98 -8.33 0.68
CA GLY A 176 -3.83 -8.66 1.83
C GLY A 176 -3.07 -9.41 2.91
N LYS A 177 -3.45 -9.18 4.16
CA LYS A 177 -3.05 -10.04 5.28
C LYS A 177 -3.78 -11.37 5.16
N VAL A 178 -3.05 -12.46 5.27
CA VAL A 178 -3.60 -13.82 5.32
C VAL A 178 -3.09 -14.52 6.56
N ALA A 179 -3.90 -15.44 7.09
CA ALA A 179 -3.40 -16.33 8.14
C ALA A 179 -2.23 -17.14 7.56
N PRO A 180 -1.11 -17.28 8.26
CA PRO A 180 -0.03 -18.12 7.79
C PRO A 180 -0.51 -19.57 7.71
N GLU A 181 -0.55 -20.14 6.51
CA GLU A 181 -0.81 -21.58 6.29
C GLU A 181 0.43 -22.43 6.61
N TRP A 182 1.33 -21.92 7.44
CA TRP A 182 2.54 -22.65 7.80
C TRP A 182 2.24 -23.65 8.89
N PRO A 183 2.58 -24.97 8.70
CA PRO A 183 2.45 -25.95 9.77
C PRO A 183 3.29 -25.50 10.98
N ALA A 184 2.66 -25.43 12.15
CA ALA A 184 3.30 -24.97 13.39
C ALA A 184 4.49 -25.87 13.84
N GLU A 185 4.74 -26.99 13.18
CA GLU A 185 5.77 -27.97 13.54
C GLU A 185 7.22 -27.59 13.16
N GLN A 186 7.45 -26.59 12.31
CA GLN A 186 8.83 -26.26 11.93
C GLN A 186 9.47 -25.11 12.71
N ALA A 187 8.73 -24.44 13.57
CA ALA A 187 9.27 -23.34 14.39
C ALA A 187 10.03 -23.81 15.66
N SER A 188 9.94 -25.09 16.01
CA SER A 188 10.59 -25.64 17.23
C SER A 188 11.89 -26.41 16.99
N GLY A 189 12.36 -26.50 15.74
CA GLY A 189 13.44 -27.44 15.35
C GLY A 189 14.87 -26.91 15.27
N THR A 190 15.14 -25.62 15.47
CA THR A 190 16.49 -25.06 15.18
C THR A 190 17.26 -24.45 16.36
N SER A 191 16.80 -24.60 17.60
CA SER A 191 17.54 -24.01 18.72
C SER A 191 18.32 -25.01 19.63
N SER A 192 18.30 -26.32 19.34
CA SER A 192 18.95 -27.32 20.24
C SER A 192 20.25 -27.93 19.72
N GLN A 193 20.57 -27.84 18.41
CA GLN A 193 21.75 -28.51 17.85
C GLN A 193 23.04 -27.67 17.83
N ALA A 194 22.90 -26.34 17.84
CA ALA A 194 24.04 -25.43 17.75
C ALA A 194 24.78 -25.19 19.10
N ALA A 195 24.25 -25.68 20.22
CA ALA A 195 24.85 -25.51 21.52
C ALA A 195 25.74 -26.70 21.96
N GLN A 196 25.66 -27.84 21.28
CA GLN A 196 26.43 -29.04 21.64
C GLN A 196 27.76 -29.17 20.89
N ASP A 197 27.95 -28.50 19.75
CA ASP A 197 29.19 -28.59 18.98
C ASP A 197 30.29 -27.58 19.38
N ARG A 198 30.10 -26.83 20.48
CA ARG A 198 31.11 -25.87 20.99
C ARG A 198 31.75 -26.29 22.32
N ALA A 199 31.52 -27.50 22.77
CA ALA A 199 32.09 -28.03 24.03
C ALA A 199 32.83 -29.37 23.85
N GLY A 200 33.48 -29.54 22.66
CA GLY A 200 34.38 -30.66 22.39
C GLY A 200 35.72 -30.13 21.89
#